data_fe20a3610982fc86826f1571fa495fb6
#
_entry.id   fe20a3610982fc86826f1571fa495fb6
#
_cell.length_a   1.000
_cell.length_b   1.000
_cell.length_c   1.000
_cell.angle_alpha   90.00
_cell.angle_beta   90.00
_cell.angle_gamma   90.00
#
_symmetry.space_group_name_H-M   'P 1'
#
loop_
_entity.id
_entity.type
_entity.pdbx_description
1 polymer ?
#
loop_
_entity_poly.entity_id
_entity_poly.type
_entity_poly.pdbx_seq_one_letter_code
_entity_poly.pdbx_strand_id
1 'polypeptide(L)'
;MNEDPRPIYTSLLFERNAAIEQQEARHQTLGYVRLAIVVSGVAIVWAALSSGKFSIAWAGIPIVLFAALMVAGEQLMRTIERRRRAARFFEKALARLEGKWAGTGETGDRFSDPEHPYAQDLDLFGKGSLFELLSTARTHIGEDTLARWLLTPATPEVVRARQEAVNELRTRLQLREDLAVLGEDARTGVDPVSLAAWGEAPALLGPGHMRWKLWLLTAFGTAGFVAGVLVGIRSIGLVDLSDVGAMLCRDLFLVSILVNGYFFYRWRKPIDAVVGAVEEAAHELGLLSEVLARLEREQFETPKLAALHVSLQSDGEPPSKRIARLDRIMELLDSRDNVFLRVLEVFIMWTPRHALAVEEWRSHSGTAVRRWLTAAGEIEALCSLASHAFEHPADPFPEFSGERGMLEAESLGHPLLPEDRVVRNDIRIGGTSPHVFVVSGSNMSGKSTMLRTMGINTILAQAGAPVRAKRLVLSPLAVGASIRLSDSLQGGVSRFYAEILRLRQILDLTTGELPVLFLIDEFLNGTNSHDRRIGAEALVRGLVQRGATGLITTHDLALAEIAEALGDQATNVHFEDQIANGEIRFDYHMRPGIVRKSNAIELMRSVGLEI
;
A
#
# COMPACT_ATOMS: atom_id res chain seq x y z
N MET A 1 -20.66 -3.44 -19.76
CA MET A 1 -19.86 -2.35 -20.37
C MET A 1 -18.51 -2.95 -20.76
N ASN A 2 -18.34 -3.27 -22.06
CA ASN A 2 -17.07 -3.78 -22.61
C ASN A 2 -16.37 -2.67 -23.41
N GLU A 3 -16.35 -1.45 -22.87
CA GLU A 3 -15.67 -0.36 -23.54
C GLU A 3 -14.17 -0.43 -23.25
N ASP A 4 -13.36 -0.24 -24.29
CA ASP A 4 -11.90 -0.14 -24.16
C ASP A 4 -11.56 1.01 -23.19
N PRO A 5 -10.82 0.80 -22.11
CA PRO A 5 -10.44 1.85 -21.17
C PRO A 5 -9.44 2.88 -21.72
N ARG A 6 -8.74 2.57 -22.83
CA ARG A 6 -7.71 3.43 -23.43
C ARG A 6 -8.21 4.83 -23.80
N PRO A 7 -9.35 5.00 -24.52
CA PRO A 7 -9.86 6.33 -24.83
C PRO A 7 -10.18 7.16 -23.60
N ILE A 8 -10.71 6.52 -22.54
CA ILE A 8 -11.05 7.20 -21.28
C ILE A 8 -9.79 7.72 -20.61
N TYR A 9 -8.78 6.86 -20.45
CA TYR A 9 -7.51 7.26 -19.82
C TYR A 9 -6.76 8.32 -20.66
N THR A 10 -6.78 8.20 -21.98
CA THR A 10 -6.13 9.19 -22.87
C THR A 10 -6.80 10.55 -22.78
N SER A 11 -8.13 10.61 -22.75
CA SER A 11 -8.88 11.86 -22.59
C SER A 11 -8.58 12.54 -21.25
N LEU A 12 -8.62 11.75 -20.15
CA LEU A 12 -8.33 12.28 -18.81
C LEU A 12 -6.88 12.75 -18.68
N LEU A 13 -5.91 12.02 -19.23
CA LEU A 13 -4.51 12.43 -19.26
C LEU A 13 -4.34 13.75 -20.02
N PHE A 14 -4.99 13.88 -21.18
CA PHE A 14 -4.96 15.13 -21.96
C PHE A 14 -5.52 16.30 -21.15
N GLU A 15 -6.66 16.13 -20.48
CA GLU A 15 -7.25 17.16 -19.62
C GLU A 15 -6.32 17.55 -18.45
N ARG A 16 -5.66 16.58 -17.81
CA ARG A 16 -4.72 16.87 -16.72
C ARG A 16 -3.50 17.61 -17.22
N ASN A 17 -2.93 17.23 -18.36
CA ASN A 17 -1.76 17.91 -18.96
C ASN A 17 -2.10 19.33 -19.40
N ALA A 18 -3.24 19.56 -20.05
CA ALA A 18 -3.68 20.92 -20.41
C ALA A 18 -3.86 21.82 -19.18
N ALA A 19 -4.39 21.25 -18.09
CA ALA A 19 -4.53 21.97 -16.83
C ALA A 19 -3.19 22.26 -16.14
N ILE A 20 -2.17 21.39 -16.29
CA ILE A 20 -0.80 21.62 -15.81
C ILE A 20 -0.17 22.79 -16.58
N GLU A 21 -0.19 22.75 -17.91
CA GLU A 21 0.35 23.81 -18.77
C GLU A 21 -0.24 25.18 -18.44
N GLN A 22 -1.56 25.25 -18.24
CA GLN A 22 -2.22 26.49 -17.84
C GLN A 22 -1.72 27.03 -16.50
N GLN A 23 -1.50 26.14 -15.52
CA GLN A 23 -1.03 26.56 -14.19
C GLN A 23 0.46 26.91 -14.18
N GLU A 24 1.27 26.23 -14.97
CA GLU A 24 2.69 26.57 -15.15
C GLU A 24 2.85 27.95 -15.79
N ALA A 25 2.03 28.28 -16.79
CA ALA A 25 2.01 29.63 -17.38
C ALA A 25 1.63 30.71 -16.34
N ARG A 26 0.66 30.42 -15.45
CA ARG A 26 0.32 31.30 -14.32
C ARG A 26 1.48 31.45 -13.34
N HIS A 27 2.17 30.35 -13.04
CA HIS A 27 3.34 30.38 -12.14
C HIS A 27 4.47 31.23 -12.71
N GLN A 28 4.76 31.12 -14.01
CA GLN A 28 5.72 31.96 -14.70
C GLN A 28 5.33 33.46 -14.64
N THR A 29 4.03 33.74 -14.86
CA THR A 29 3.51 35.13 -14.76
C THR A 29 3.70 35.70 -13.34
N LEU A 30 3.43 34.89 -12.29
CA LEU A 30 3.68 35.25 -10.90
C LEU A 30 5.18 35.53 -10.66
N GLY A 31 6.07 34.78 -11.31
CA GLY A 31 7.51 34.99 -11.25
C GLY A 31 7.91 36.38 -11.79
N TYR A 32 7.38 36.79 -12.94
CA TYR A 32 7.62 38.12 -13.49
C TYR A 32 7.06 39.24 -12.62
N VAL A 33 5.85 39.04 -12.03
CA VAL A 33 5.26 40.02 -11.10
C VAL A 33 6.11 40.15 -9.83
N ARG A 34 6.64 39.06 -9.27
CA ARG A 34 7.57 39.12 -8.13
C ARG A 34 8.83 39.91 -8.46
N LEU A 35 9.42 39.66 -9.63
CA LEU A 35 10.60 40.40 -10.10
C LEU A 35 10.30 41.91 -10.20
N ALA A 36 9.16 42.28 -10.79
CA ALA A 36 8.73 43.68 -10.90
C ALA A 36 8.55 44.37 -9.53
N ILE A 37 8.00 43.63 -8.55
CA ILE A 37 7.84 44.13 -7.17
C ILE A 37 9.19 44.32 -6.48
N VAL A 38 10.16 43.42 -6.67
CA VAL A 38 11.51 43.57 -6.12
C VAL A 38 12.19 44.79 -6.72
N VAL A 39 12.13 44.96 -8.06
CA VAL A 39 12.72 46.13 -8.74
C VAL A 39 12.08 47.42 -8.25
N SER A 40 10.73 47.46 -8.11
CA SER A 40 10.04 48.64 -7.58
C SER A 40 10.41 48.95 -6.13
N GLY A 41 10.58 47.92 -5.31
CA GLY A 41 11.04 48.06 -3.92
C GLY A 41 12.45 48.65 -3.82
N VAL A 42 13.37 48.16 -4.65
CA VAL A 42 14.73 48.71 -4.75
C VAL A 42 14.69 50.18 -5.21
N ALA A 43 13.86 50.51 -6.19
CA ALA A 43 13.70 51.90 -6.67
C ALA A 43 13.15 52.84 -5.58
N ILE A 44 12.17 52.37 -4.79
CA ILE A 44 11.61 53.14 -3.65
C ILE A 44 12.69 53.41 -2.58
N VAL A 45 13.46 52.37 -2.21
CA VAL A 45 14.54 52.50 -1.22
C VAL A 45 15.63 53.48 -1.74
N TRP A 46 16.00 53.33 -3.01
CA TRP A 46 17.00 54.25 -3.63
C TRP A 46 16.51 55.69 -3.66
N ALA A 47 15.24 55.94 -4.04
CA ALA A 47 14.63 57.26 -4.02
C ALA A 47 14.50 57.83 -2.61
N ALA A 48 14.19 57.02 -1.59
CA ALA A 48 14.14 57.47 -0.21
C ALA A 48 15.50 57.89 0.32
N LEU A 49 16.56 57.14 -0.03
CA LEU A 49 17.94 57.45 0.41
C LEU A 49 18.57 58.62 -0.35
N SER A 50 18.25 58.80 -1.65
CA SER A 50 18.86 59.83 -2.51
C SER A 50 18.17 61.17 -2.41
N SER A 51 16.84 61.25 -2.25
CA SER A 51 16.09 62.50 -2.31
C SER A 51 15.65 63.07 -0.95
N GLY A 52 15.67 62.26 0.12
CA GLY A 52 15.20 62.65 1.45
C GLY A 52 13.72 63.04 1.55
N LYS A 53 12.98 63.03 0.42
CA LYS A 53 11.57 63.46 0.32
C LYS A 53 10.57 62.32 0.57
N PHE A 54 11.01 61.06 0.47
CA PHE A 54 10.17 59.87 0.66
C PHE A 54 10.57 59.15 1.94
N SER A 55 9.56 58.73 2.73
CA SER A 55 9.80 57.88 3.88
C SER A 55 10.16 56.46 3.44
N ILE A 56 11.16 55.85 4.07
CA ILE A 56 11.58 54.47 3.85
C ILE A 56 10.44 53.48 4.19
N ALA A 57 9.44 53.90 5.00
CA ALA A 57 8.27 53.11 5.34
C ALA A 57 7.47 52.61 4.12
N TRP A 58 7.55 53.34 2.99
CA TRP A 58 6.92 52.95 1.72
C TRP A 58 7.51 51.66 1.14
N ALA A 59 8.73 51.26 1.52
CA ALA A 59 9.31 49.97 1.17
C ALA A 59 8.57 48.80 1.81
N GLY A 60 7.79 49.00 2.86
CA GLY A 60 6.94 47.99 3.48
C GLY A 60 5.87 47.40 2.54
N ILE A 61 5.35 48.22 1.58
CA ILE A 61 4.32 47.77 0.61
C ILE A 61 4.87 46.66 -0.30
N PRO A 62 6.00 46.86 -1.04
CA PRO A 62 6.59 45.78 -1.85
C PRO A 62 6.94 44.53 -1.02
N ILE A 63 7.40 44.67 0.22
CA ILE A 63 7.74 43.54 1.07
C ILE A 63 6.48 42.69 1.39
N VAL A 64 5.38 43.33 1.80
CA VAL A 64 4.12 42.62 2.08
C VAL A 64 3.55 41.96 0.82
N LEU A 65 3.55 42.68 -0.32
CA LEU A 65 3.10 42.12 -1.59
C LEU A 65 3.96 40.96 -2.04
N PHE A 66 5.29 41.04 -1.89
CA PHE A 66 6.20 39.95 -2.20
C PHE A 66 5.92 38.72 -1.32
N ALA A 67 5.77 38.92 -0.02
CA ALA A 67 5.42 37.84 0.90
C ALA A 67 4.09 37.17 0.54
N ALA A 68 3.05 37.95 0.23
CA ALA A 68 1.77 37.42 -0.22
C ALA A 68 1.89 36.60 -1.52
N LEU A 69 2.68 37.10 -2.49
CA LEU A 69 2.93 36.37 -3.75
C LEU A 69 3.81 35.13 -3.56
N MET A 70 4.68 35.09 -2.55
CA MET A 70 5.44 33.88 -2.20
C MET A 70 4.48 32.79 -1.74
N VAL A 71 3.56 33.11 -0.81
CA VAL A 71 2.54 32.17 -0.32
C VAL A 71 1.63 31.69 -1.46
N ALA A 72 1.12 32.62 -2.29
CA ALA A 72 0.28 32.26 -3.43
C ALA A 72 1.01 31.35 -4.44
N GLY A 73 2.31 31.60 -4.67
CA GLY A 73 3.11 30.76 -5.57
C GLY A 73 3.40 29.37 -5.01
N GLU A 74 3.59 29.27 -3.71
CA GLU A 74 3.76 27.96 -3.05
C GLU A 74 2.48 27.13 -3.16
N GLN A 75 1.33 27.72 -2.90
CA GLN A 75 0.02 27.06 -3.07
C GLN A 75 -0.20 26.61 -4.53
N LEU A 76 0.19 27.44 -5.49
CA LEU A 76 0.11 27.10 -6.91
C LEU A 76 1.03 25.93 -7.27
N MET A 77 2.26 25.91 -6.75
CA MET A 77 3.20 24.79 -6.97
C MET A 77 2.68 23.49 -6.38
N ARG A 78 2.11 23.50 -5.17
CA ARG A 78 1.45 22.32 -4.58
C ARG A 78 0.31 21.82 -5.47
N THR A 79 -0.48 22.73 -6.05
CA THR A 79 -1.57 22.36 -6.96
C THR A 79 -1.04 21.75 -8.27
N ILE A 80 0.04 22.30 -8.85
CA ILE A 80 0.70 21.75 -10.04
C ILE A 80 1.22 20.35 -9.75
N GLU A 81 1.88 20.16 -8.61
CA GLU A 81 2.42 18.82 -8.25
C GLU A 81 1.31 17.78 -8.06
N ARG A 82 0.19 18.13 -7.40
CA ARG A 82 -0.98 17.24 -7.30
C ARG A 82 -1.52 16.85 -8.68
N ARG A 83 -1.59 17.79 -9.64
CA ARG A 83 -2.02 17.50 -11.02
C ARG A 83 -1.03 16.65 -11.79
N ARG A 84 0.27 16.84 -11.58
CA ARG A 84 1.31 15.97 -12.14
C ARG A 84 1.20 14.54 -11.61
N ARG A 85 0.89 14.36 -10.32
CA ARG A 85 0.63 13.03 -9.74
C ARG A 85 -0.60 12.38 -10.39
N ALA A 86 -1.68 13.14 -10.62
CA ALA A 86 -2.85 12.66 -11.33
C ALA A 86 -2.53 12.26 -12.79
N ALA A 87 -1.72 13.04 -13.50
CA ALA A 87 -1.26 12.66 -14.83
C ALA A 87 -0.44 11.36 -14.80
N ARG A 88 0.52 11.22 -13.86
CA ARG A 88 1.30 9.99 -13.68
C ARG A 88 0.43 8.75 -13.38
N PHE A 89 -0.69 8.91 -12.67
CA PHE A 89 -1.64 7.81 -12.45
C PHE A 89 -2.18 7.26 -13.78
N PHE A 90 -2.61 8.13 -14.71
CA PHE A 90 -3.10 7.72 -16.01
C PHE A 90 -1.99 7.25 -16.96
N GLU A 91 -0.79 7.84 -16.90
CA GLU A 91 0.38 7.37 -17.65
C GLU A 91 0.75 5.92 -17.30
N LYS A 92 0.78 5.60 -16.00
CA LYS A 92 1.01 4.24 -15.51
C LYS A 92 -0.12 3.28 -15.91
N ALA A 93 -1.37 3.74 -15.89
CA ALA A 93 -2.51 2.96 -16.35
C ALA A 93 -2.43 2.64 -17.86
N LEU A 94 -2.07 3.60 -18.69
CA LEU A 94 -1.82 3.38 -20.13
C LEU A 94 -0.64 2.44 -20.36
N ALA A 95 0.45 2.58 -19.58
CA ALA A 95 1.60 1.68 -19.66
C ALA A 95 1.21 0.21 -19.34
N ARG A 96 0.28 -0.02 -18.38
CA ARG A 96 -0.27 -1.36 -18.11
C ARG A 96 -1.05 -1.91 -19.31
N LEU A 97 -1.91 -1.10 -19.91
CA LEU A 97 -2.68 -1.48 -21.10
C LEU A 97 -1.80 -1.77 -22.33
N GLU A 98 -0.63 -1.14 -22.42
CA GLU A 98 0.35 -1.35 -23.49
C GLU A 98 1.36 -2.48 -23.20
N GLY A 99 1.28 -3.11 -22.03
CA GLY A 99 2.26 -4.12 -21.61
C GLY A 99 3.66 -3.59 -21.28
N LYS A 100 3.80 -2.26 -21.07
CA LYS A 100 5.07 -1.57 -20.77
C LYS A 100 5.20 -1.17 -19.30
N TRP A 101 4.54 -1.87 -18.41
CA TRP A 101 4.42 -1.51 -16.99
C TRP A 101 5.58 -2.00 -16.12
N ALA A 102 6.27 -3.08 -16.53
CA ALA A 102 7.34 -3.69 -15.72
C ALA A 102 8.48 -2.71 -15.42
N GLY A 103 8.73 -2.44 -14.15
CA GLY A 103 9.72 -1.49 -13.66
C GLY A 103 9.20 -0.04 -13.53
N THR A 104 7.89 0.20 -13.68
CA THR A 104 7.29 1.54 -13.53
C THR A 104 6.47 1.70 -12.25
N GLY A 105 6.15 0.59 -11.59
CA GLY A 105 5.32 0.50 -10.39
C GLY A 105 6.13 0.18 -9.13
N GLU A 106 5.40 -0.12 -8.07
CA GLU A 106 5.94 -0.61 -6.82
C GLU A 106 6.16 -2.11 -6.92
N THR A 107 7.39 -2.53 -6.79
CA THR A 107 7.78 -3.94 -6.99
C THR A 107 7.37 -4.86 -5.84
N GLY A 108 7.17 -4.30 -4.65
CA GLY A 108 6.84 -5.09 -3.45
C GLY A 108 7.97 -5.97 -2.95
N ASP A 109 9.23 -5.66 -3.27
CA ASP A 109 10.41 -6.46 -2.87
C ASP A 109 10.48 -6.73 -1.35
N ARG A 110 9.95 -5.80 -0.54
CA ARG A 110 9.89 -5.93 0.92
C ARG A 110 9.02 -7.09 1.42
N PHE A 111 8.14 -7.62 0.56
CA PHE A 111 7.28 -8.77 0.85
C PHE A 111 7.84 -10.09 0.33
N SER A 112 9.01 -10.04 -0.31
CA SER A 112 9.64 -11.24 -0.85
C SER A 112 10.17 -12.12 0.29
N ASP A 113 9.60 -13.32 0.40
CA ASP A 113 10.00 -14.35 1.34
C ASP A 113 10.38 -15.61 0.56
N PRO A 114 11.67 -16.02 0.55
CA PRO A 114 12.12 -17.23 -0.12
C PRO A 114 11.52 -18.53 0.46
N GLU A 115 11.12 -18.50 1.73
CA GLU A 115 10.50 -19.63 2.41
C GLU A 115 9.00 -19.78 2.09
N HIS A 116 8.38 -18.76 1.48
CA HIS A 116 6.95 -18.81 1.16
C HIS A 116 6.65 -19.88 0.10
N PRO A 117 5.57 -20.69 0.26
CA PRO A 117 5.31 -21.87 -0.58
C PRO A 117 5.17 -21.62 -2.08
N TYR A 118 4.93 -20.40 -2.54
CA TYR A 118 4.70 -20.09 -3.96
C TYR A 118 5.11 -18.68 -4.40
N ALA A 119 5.40 -17.75 -3.48
CA ALA A 119 5.52 -16.34 -3.84
C ALA A 119 6.62 -16.07 -4.88
N GLN A 120 7.78 -16.69 -4.72
CA GLN A 120 8.91 -16.55 -5.64
C GLN A 120 8.69 -17.32 -6.95
N ASP A 121 8.09 -18.51 -6.87
CA ASP A 121 7.84 -19.38 -8.02
C ASP A 121 6.81 -18.80 -9.01
N LEU A 122 5.83 -18.05 -8.48
CA LEU A 122 4.75 -17.42 -9.23
C LEU A 122 5.00 -15.94 -9.55
N ASP A 123 6.21 -15.42 -9.34
CA ASP A 123 6.54 -14.01 -9.62
C ASP A 123 5.57 -13.02 -8.95
N LEU A 124 5.26 -13.23 -7.64
CA LEU A 124 4.34 -12.33 -6.96
C LEU A 124 4.95 -10.97 -6.63
N PHE A 125 6.24 -10.90 -6.32
CA PHE A 125 6.95 -9.68 -5.95
C PHE A 125 8.23 -9.53 -6.77
N GLY A 126 8.71 -8.29 -6.89
CA GLY A 126 9.85 -7.93 -7.71
C GLY A 126 9.43 -7.24 -9.03
N LYS A 127 10.42 -6.91 -9.84
CA LYS A 127 10.19 -6.27 -11.14
C LYS A 127 9.46 -7.21 -12.10
N GLY A 128 8.39 -6.74 -12.73
CA GLY A 128 7.56 -7.53 -13.65
C GLY A 128 6.63 -8.52 -12.94
N SER A 129 6.39 -8.33 -11.65
CA SER A 129 5.59 -9.21 -10.80
C SER A 129 4.09 -8.92 -10.83
N LEU A 130 3.31 -9.84 -10.24
CA LEU A 130 1.87 -9.65 -10.07
C LEU A 130 1.55 -8.44 -9.18
N PHE A 131 2.30 -8.24 -8.11
CA PHE A 131 2.10 -7.10 -7.22
C PHE A 131 2.34 -5.77 -7.95
N GLU A 132 3.40 -5.66 -8.75
CA GLU A 132 3.69 -4.46 -9.53
C GLU A 132 2.60 -4.16 -10.56
N LEU A 133 2.03 -5.20 -11.21
CA LEU A 133 0.92 -5.05 -12.13
C LEU A 133 -0.34 -4.51 -11.45
N LEU A 134 -0.66 -5.03 -10.27
CA LEU A 134 -1.91 -4.73 -9.56
C LEU A 134 -1.85 -3.45 -8.74
N SER A 135 -0.71 -3.16 -8.07
CA SER A 135 -0.64 -2.16 -7.02
C SER A 135 -0.80 -0.73 -7.57
N THR A 136 -1.91 -0.11 -7.20
CA THR A 136 -2.12 1.35 -7.30
C THR A 136 -2.14 2.00 -5.92
N ALA A 137 -2.00 1.23 -4.84
CA ALA A 137 -1.89 1.73 -3.48
C ALA A 137 -0.68 2.66 -3.32
N ARG A 138 -0.84 3.67 -2.49
CA ARG A 138 0.21 4.67 -2.23
C ARG A 138 0.58 4.75 -0.75
N THR A 139 -0.22 4.17 0.13
CA THR A 139 0.16 4.03 1.53
C THR A 139 0.79 2.65 1.78
N HIS A 140 1.70 2.58 2.74
CA HIS A 140 2.29 1.29 3.16
C HIS A 140 1.22 0.30 3.60
N ILE A 141 0.13 0.76 4.22
CA ILE A 141 -0.96 -0.11 4.69
C ILE A 141 -1.74 -0.70 3.52
N GLY A 142 -2.00 0.10 2.48
CA GLY A 142 -2.64 -0.38 1.26
C GLY A 142 -1.80 -1.45 0.57
N GLU A 143 -0.49 -1.22 0.45
CA GLU A 143 0.48 -2.19 -0.08
C GLU A 143 0.53 -3.47 0.77
N ASP A 144 0.64 -3.36 2.11
CA ASP A 144 0.65 -4.49 3.04
C ASP A 144 -0.64 -5.32 2.94
N THR A 145 -1.77 -4.64 2.77
CA THR A 145 -3.06 -5.32 2.66
C THR A 145 -3.18 -6.08 1.34
N LEU A 146 -2.78 -5.46 0.22
CA LEU A 146 -2.75 -6.13 -1.08
C LEU A 146 -1.79 -7.33 -1.06
N ALA A 147 -0.56 -7.14 -0.57
CA ALA A 147 0.43 -8.21 -0.45
C ALA A 147 -0.09 -9.39 0.38
N ARG A 148 -0.70 -9.12 1.53
CA ARG A 148 -1.32 -10.15 2.38
C ARG A 148 -2.42 -10.91 1.65
N TRP A 149 -3.25 -10.24 0.82
CA TRP A 149 -4.29 -10.92 0.03
C TRP A 149 -3.72 -11.82 -1.07
N LEU A 150 -2.54 -11.49 -1.59
CA LEU A 150 -1.83 -12.34 -2.56
C LEU A 150 -1.09 -13.51 -1.90
N LEU A 151 -0.69 -13.37 -0.63
CA LEU A 151 0.05 -14.39 0.13
C LEU A 151 -0.86 -15.36 0.89
N THR A 152 -2.11 -15.00 1.17
CA THR A 152 -2.98 -15.80 2.03
C THR A 152 -4.35 -15.98 1.38
N PRO A 153 -4.80 -17.23 1.16
CA PRO A 153 -6.13 -17.49 0.63
C PRO A 153 -7.21 -17.00 1.60
N ALA A 154 -8.32 -16.48 1.06
CA ALA A 154 -9.47 -16.05 1.82
C ALA A 154 -10.65 -17.05 1.63
N THR A 155 -11.61 -17.03 2.57
CA THR A 155 -12.82 -17.83 2.42
C THR A 155 -13.69 -17.30 1.27
N PRO A 156 -14.53 -18.14 0.63
CA PRO A 156 -15.37 -17.73 -0.48
C PRO A 156 -16.28 -16.53 -0.17
N GLU A 157 -16.75 -16.42 1.08
CA GLU A 157 -17.59 -15.32 1.54
C GLU A 157 -16.82 -13.99 1.50
N VAL A 158 -15.58 -14.00 2.01
CA VAL A 158 -14.69 -12.82 2.00
C VAL A 158 -14.34 -12.45 0.56
N VAL A 159 -14.07 -13.45 -0.28
CA VAL A 159 -13.75 -13.21 -1.70
C VAL A 159 -14.95 -12.59 -2.42
N ARG A 160 -16.16 -13.12 -2.27
CA ARG A 160 -17.37 -12.55 -2.89
C ARG A 160 -17.60 -11.10 -2.44
N ALA A 161 -17.44 -10.82 -1.15
CA ALA A 161 -17.56 -9.46 -0.63
C ALA A 161 -16.50 -8.50 -1.23
N ARG A 162 -15.28 -9.01 -1.51
CA ARG A 162 -14.26 -8.23 -2.24
C ARG A 162 -14.64 -8.02 -3.69
N GLN A 163 -15.13 -9.05 -4.39
CA GLN A 163 -15.56 -8.95 -5.79
C GLN A 163 -16.68 -7.93 -5.98
N GLU A 164 -17.68 -7.92 -5.09
CA GLU A 164 -18.75 -6.90 -5.10
C GLU A 164 -18.17 -5.49 -4.91
N ALA A 165 -17.29 -5.31 -3.92
CA ALA A 165 -16.63 -4.04 -3.66
C ALA A 165 -15.74 -3.58 -4.83
N VAL A 166 -14.98 -4.49 -5.43
CA VAL A 166 -14.15 -4.22 -6.62
C VAL A 166 -15.02 -3.81 -7.80
N ASN A 167 -16.16 -4.48 -8.02
CA ASN A 167 -17.07 -4.14 -9.09
C ASN A 167 -17.72 -2.75 -8.92
N GLU A 168 -18.04 -2.35 -7.68
CA GLU A 168 -18.49 -0.99 -7.37
C GLU A 168 -17.39 0.04 -7.61
N LEU A 169 -16.18 -0.19 -7.09
CA LEU A 169 -15.04 0.73 -7.23
C LEU A 169 -14.50 0.82 -8.66
N ARG A 170 -14.74 -0.20 -9.50
CA ARG A 170 -14.32 -0.24 -10.89
C ARG A 170 -14.79 0.99 -11.68
N THR A 171 -15.98 1.47 -11.46
CA THR A 171 -16.57 2.63 -12.14
C THR A 171 -16.21 3.96 -11.47
N ARG A 172 -15.67 3.97 -10.25
CA ARG A 172 -15.35 5.17 -9.47
C ARG A 172 -13.92 5.66 -9.76
N LEU A 173 -13.66 5.99 -11.04
CA LEU A 173 -12.33 6.36 -11.50
C LEU A 173 -11.76 7.59 -10.77
N GLN A 174 -12.61 8.61 -10.52
CA GLN A 174 -12.19 9.81 -9.80
C GLN A 174 -11.74 9.50 -8.36
N LEU A 175 -12.46 8.63 -7.65
CA LEU A 175 -12.05 8.21 -6.30
C LEU A 175 -10.67 7.54 -6.32
N ARG A 176 -10.44 6.62 -7.29
CA ARG A 176 -9.14 5.92 -7.44
C ARG A 176 -8.00 6.88 -7.77
N GLU A 177 -8.24 7.86 -8.63
CA GLU A 177 -7.30 8.95 -8.93
C GLU A 177 -7.00 9.77 -7.67
N ASP A 178 -8.03 10.24 -6.96
CA ASP A 178 -7.87 11.08 -5.77
C ASP A 178 -7.07 10.37 -4.69
N LEU A 179 -7.36 9.08 -4.41
CA LEU A 179 -6.63 8.30 -3.42
C LEU A 179 -5.16 8.08 -3.82
N ALA A 180 -4.89 7.84 -5.11
CA ALA A 180 -3.53 7.69 -5.60
C ALA A 180 -2.73 8.99 -5.50
N VAL A 181 -3.38 10.16 -5.66
CA VAL A 181 -2.74 11.48 -5.53
C VAL A 181 -2.46 11.83 -4.07
N LEU A 182 -3.46 11.63 -3.19
CA LEU A 182 -3.39 11.98 -1.77
C LEU A 182 -2.49 11.02 -0.98
N GLY A 183 -2.52 9.74 -1.33
CA GLY A 183 -1.72 8.72 -0.65
C GLY A 183 -0.21 8.86 -0.88
N GLU A 184 0.24 9.56 -1.93
CA GLU A 184 1.67 9.77 -2.21
C GLU A 184 2.38 10.55 -1.09
N ASP A 185 1.71 11.54 -0.48
CA ASP A 185 2.26 12.29 0.66
C ASP A 185 2.30 11.43 1.93
N ALA A 186 1.29 10.58 2.13
CA ALA A 186 1.24 9.66 3.27
C ALA A 186 2.27 8.51 3.18
N ARG A 187 2.72 8.16 1.98
CA ARG A 187 3.64 7.04 1.76
C ARG A 187 4.98 7.18 2.45
N THR A 188 5.60 8.37 2.34
CA THR A 188 6.95 8.62 2.86
C THR A 188 6.95 9.08 4.31
N GLY A 189 5.80 9.47 4.85
CA GLY A 189 5.68 10.12 6.14
C GLY A 189 4.85 9.38 7.18
N VAL A 190 4.27 8.19 6.88
CA VAL A 190 3.43 7.44 7.82
C VAL A 190 3.99 6.05 8.08
N ASP A 191 4.38 5.78 9.32
CA ASP A 191 4.63 4.42 9.81
C ASP A 191 3.39 3.86 10.51
N PRO A 192 2.62 2.97 9.86
CA PRO A 192 1.35 2.49 10.38
C PRO A 192 1.49 1.69 11.68
N VAL A 193 2.62 1.02 11.88
CA VAL A 193 2.86 0.20 13.07
C VAL A 193 3.13 1.10 14.26
N SER A 194 4.04 2.05 14.11
CA SER A 194 4.40 3.02 15.15
C SER A 194 3.22 3.91 15.52
N LEU A 195 2.47 4.40 14.52
CA LEU A 195 1.30 5.24 14.72
C LEU A 195 0.17 4.52 15.47
N ALA A 196 -0.14 3.28 15.08
CA ALA A 196 -1.12 2.46 15.79
C ALA A 196 -0.68 2.14 17.23
N ALA A 197 0.61 1.81 17.44
CA ALA A 197 1.18 1.55 18.75
C ALA A 197 1.13 2.80 19.65
N TRP A 198 1.42 3.98 19.10
CA TRP A 198 1.27 5.25 19.83
C TRP A 198 -0.17 5.49 20.26
N GLY A 199 -1.14 5.25 19.37
CA GLY A 199 -2.57 5.39 19.68
C GLY A 199 -3.04 4.48 20.82
N GLU A 200 -2.55 3.24 20.86
CA GLU A 200 -2.92 2.22 21.85
C GLU A 200 -2.08 2.24 23.12
N ALA A 201 -1.01 3.04 23.17
CA ALA A 201 -0.13 3.12 24.33
C ALA A 201 -0.88 3.63 25.58
N PRO A 202 -0.54 3.13 26.79
CA PRO A 202 -1.17 3.60 28.03
C PRO A 202 -0.89 5.09 28.27
N ALA A 203 -1.86 5.79 28.85
CA ALA A 203 -1.72 7.21 29.17
C ALA A 203 -0.56 7.43 30.16
N LEU A 204 0.36 8.33 29.80
CA LEU A 204 1.49 8.72 30.65
C LEU A 204 1.07 9.75 31.72
N LEU A 205 0.06 10.56 31.40
CA LEU A 205 -0.52 11.54 32.29
C LEU A 205 -1.94 11.09 32.64
N GLY A 206 -2.20 10.79 33.90
CA GLY A 206 -3.53 10.39 34.37
C GLY A 206 -4.53 11.57 34.29
N PRO A 207 -5.47 11.59 33.32
CA PRO A 207 -6.29 12.79 33.04
C PRO A 207 -7.18 13.20 34.20
N GLY A 208 -7.70 12.27 34.97
CA GLY A 208 -8.67 12.57 36.03
C GLY A 208 -8.12 13.40 37.21
N HIS A 209 -6.92 13.07 37.68
CA HIS A 209 -6.33 13.75 38.85
C HIS A 209 -5.46 14.97 38.48
N MET A 210 -5.00 15.06 37.25
CA MET A 210 -4.12 16.14 36.82
C MET A 210 -4.89 17.38 36.40
N ARG A 211 -6.08 17.21 35.81
CA ARG A 211 -6.91 18.30 35.25
C ARG A 211 -7.27 19.37 36.29
N TRP A 212 -7.78 18.99 37.46
CA TRP A 212 -8.16 19.95 38.48
C TRP A 212 -6.93 20.63 39.11
N LYS A 213 -5.80 19.91 39.26
CA LYS A 213 -4.55 20.48 39.76
C LYS A 213 -4.00 21.55 38.83
N LEU A 214 -4.00 21.26 37.51
CA LEU A 214 -3.59 22.24 36.50
C LEU A 214 -4.50 23.47 36.47
N TRP A 215 -5.80 23.28 36.66
CA TRP A 215 -6.74 24.39 36.77
C TRP A 215 -6.45 25.28 37.96
N LEU A 216 -6.21 24.71 39.12
CA LEU A 216 -5.85 25.47 40.34
C LEU A 216 -4.50 26.18 40.17
N LEU A 217 -3.50 25.51 39.65
CA LEU A 217 -2.17 26.09 39.40
C LEU A 217 -2.22 27.23 38.39
N THR A 218 -3.02 27.06 37.31
CA THR A 218 -3.24 28.13 36.33
C THR A 218 -3.94 29.35 36.95
N ALA A 219 -5.01 29.14 37.73
CA ALA A 219 -5.70 30.23 38.43
C ALA A 219 -4.79 30.96 39.41
N PHE A 220 -4.02 30.19 40.19
CA PHE A 220 -3.07 30.73 41.15
C PHE A 220 -1.91 31.48 40.46
N GLY A 221 -1.34 30.92 39.40
CA GLY A 221 -0.28 31.57 38.62
C GLY A 221 -0.77 32.83 37.92
N THR A 222 -1.99 32.80 37.32
CA THR A 222 -2.59 34.00 36.72
C THR A 222 -2.82 35.11 37.73
N ALA A 223 -3.31 34.78 38.95
CA ALA A 223 -3.47 35.76 40.03
C ALA A 223 -2.10 36.33 40.45
N GLY A 224 -1.07 35.48 40.56
CA GLY A 224 0.29 35.91 40.83
C GLY A 224 0.87 36.84 39.76
N PHE A 225 0.67 36.50 38.46
CA PHE A 225 1.10 37.34 37.35
C PHE A 225 0.44 38.72 37.37
N VAL A 226 -0.90 38.77 37.56
CA VAL A 226 -1.62 40.05 37.71
C VAL A 226 -1.09 40.86 38.89
N ALA A 227 -0.83 40.22 40.03
CA ALA A 227 -0.25 40.88 41.18
C ALA A 227 1.15 41.46 40.89
N GLY A 228 2.00 40.72 40.14
CA GLY A 228 3.30 41.21 39.68
C GLY A 228 3.21 42.40 38.73
N VAL A 229 2.24 42.38 37.80
CA VAL A 229 1.96 43.50 36.90
C VAL A 229 1.50 44.73 37.69
N LEU A 230 0.63 44.57 38.69
CA LEU A 230 0.16 45.68 39.53
C LEU A 230 1.34 46.33 40.33
N VAL A 231 2.26 45.55 40.84
CA VAL A 231 3.49 46.06 41.49
C VAL A 231 4.37 46.82 40.48
N GLY A 232 4.52 46.31 39.27
CA GLY A 232 5.22 46.98 38.17
C GLY A 232 4.59 48.32 37.78
N ILE A 233 3.27 48.37 37.61
CA ILE A 233 2.52 49.58 37.27
C ILE A 233 2.58 50.63 38.40
N ARG A 234 2.56 50.20 39.66
CA ARG A 234 2.81 51.08 40.81
C ARG A 234 4.19 51.72 40.74
N SER A 235 5.22 50.95 40.40
CA SER A 235 6.60 51.47 40.35
C SER A 235 6.81 52.59 39.34
N ILE A 236 5.95 52.71 38.34
CA ILE A 236 5.93 53.78 37.33
C ILE A 236 4.85 54.83 37.61
N GLY A 237 4.21 54.77 38.77
CA GLY A 237 3.30 55.80 39.28
C GLY A 237 1.89 55.82 38.64
N LEU A 238 1.48 54.77 37.93
CA LEU A 238 0.17 54.69 37.25
C LEU A 238 -0.95 54.14 38.12
N VAL A 239 -0.62 53.47 39.24
CA VAL A 239 -1.60 52.93 40.20
C VAL A 239 -1.12 53.20 41.61
N ASP A 240 -2.01 53.72 42.49
CA ASP A 240 -1.70 53.95 43.91
C ASP A 240 -2.16 52.73 44.74
N LEU A 241 -1.20 51.95 45.20
CA LEU A 241 -1.41 50.80 46.10
C LEU A 241 -0.77 51.12 47.45
N SER A 242 -1.43 50.79 48.56
CA SER A 242 -0.83 50.88 49.88
C SER A 242 0.41 49.99 49.97
N ASP A 243 1.35 50.35 50.87
CA ASP A 243 2.59 49.57 51.03
C ASP A 243 2.33 48.11 51.42
N VAL A 244 1.30 47.86 52.22
CA VAL A 244 0.83 46.51 52.59
C VAL A 244 0.28 45.79 51.38
N GLY A 245 -0.53 46.46 50.55
CA GLY A 245 -1.08 45.90 49.30
C GLY A 245 0.01 45.51 48.29
N ALA A 246 1.03 46.37 48.13
CA ALA A 246 2.16 46.10 47.28
C ALA A 246 3.03 44.92 47.78
N MET A 247 3.22 44.81 49.08
CA MET A 247 3.92 43.68 49.70
C MET A 247 3.17 42.37 49.47
N LEU A 248 1.85 42.33 49.69
CA LEU A 248 1.01 41.15 49.45
C LEU A 248 1.03 40.73 47.96
N CYS A 249 0.91 41.69 47.05
CA CYS A 249 0.99 41.42 45.61
C CYS A 249 2.37 40.85 45.21
N ARG A 250 3.47 41.41 45.72
CA ARG A 250 4.82 40.90 45.47
C ARG A 250 5.00 39.48 46.02
N ASP A 251 4.53 39.23 47.25
CA ASP A 251 4.67 37.92 47.89
C ASP A 251 3.81 36.87 47.14
N LEU A 252 2.60 37.21 46.72
CA LEU A 252 1.76 36.36 45.87
C LEU A 252 2.46 36.04 44.54
N PHE A 253 3.06 37.03 43.89
CA PHE A 253 3.82 36.83 42.66
C PHE A 253 4.98 35.84 42.85
N LEU A 254 5.81 36.05 43.88
CA LEU A 254 6.97 35.19 44.18
C LEU A 254 6.55 33.77 44.56
N VAL A 255 5.53 33.62 45.40
CA VAL A 255 5.02 32.30 45.81
C VAL A 255 4.41 31.57 44.60
N SER A 256 3.72 32.29 43.72
CA SER A 256 3.15 31.68 42.51
C SER A 256 4.25 31.13 41.57
N ILE A 257 5.35 31.84 41.39
CA ILE A 257 6.50 31.36 40.61
C ILE A 257 7.12 30.10 41.25
N LEU A 258 7.33 30.11 42.58
CA LEU A 258 7.92 28.98 43.28
C LEU A 258 7.03 27.72 43.21
N VAL A 259 5.73 27.86 43.46
CA VAL A 259 4.79 26.74 43.44
C VAL A 259 4.62 26.19 42.03
N ASN A 260 4.33 27.04 41.07
CA ASN A 260 4.14 26.61 39.69
C ASN A 260 5.45 26.09 39.09
N GLY A 261 6.58 26.72 39.37
CA GLY A 261 7.92 26.27 38.96
C GLY A 261 8.26 24.87 39.49
N TYR A 262 7.92 24.60 40.78
CA TYR A 262 8.08 23.27 41.37
C TYR A 262 7.26 22.20 40.62
N PHE A 263 5.95 22.46 40.39
CA PHE A 263 5.11 21.50 39.68
C PHE A 263 5.50 21.35 38.21
N PHE A 264 5.90 22.44 37.54
CA PHE A 264 6.42 22.40 36.17
C PHE A 264 7.68 21.52 36.10
N TYR A 265 8.62 21.70 37.02
CA TYR A 265 9.83 20.86 37.10
C TYR A 265 9.49 19.39 37.41
N ARG A 266 8.59 19.16 38.37
CA ARG A 266 8.19 17.81 38.82
C ARG A 266 7.52 17.00 37.71
N TRP A 267 6.77 17.65 36.82
CA TRP A 267 6.05 17.00 35.71
C TRP A 267 6.79 17.07 34.37
N ARG A 268 7.95 17.71 34.31
CA ARG A 268 8.70 17.93 33.08
C ARG A 268 8.93 16.64 32.29
N LYS A 269 9.48 15.59 32.94
CA LYS A 269 9.81 14.32 32.24
C LYS A 269 8.61 13.67 31.53
N PRO A 270 7.47 13.42 32.21
CA PRO A 270 6.32 12.82 31.52
C PRO A 270 5.69 13.77 30.47
N ILE A 271 5.76 15.08 30.67
CA ILE A 271 5.27 16.05 29.69
C ILE A 271 6.16 16.03 28.44
N ASP A 272 7.48 16.10 28.58
CA ASP A 272 8.42 16.05 27.47
C ASP A 272 8.27 14.72 26.67
N ALA A 273 8.00 13.62 27.36
CA ALA A 273 7.73 12.32 26.70
C ALA A 273 6.43 12.33 25.88
N VAL A 274 5.36 12.95 26.40
CA VAL A 274 4.09 13.09 25.65
C VAL A 274 4.27 14.00 24.44
N VAL A 275 4.92 15.15 24.63
CA VAL A 275 5.11 16.15 23.58
C VAL A 275 5.99 15.60 22.45
N GLY A 276 7.10 14.92 22.79
CA GLY A 276 7.97 14.32 21.76
C GLY A 276 7.28 13.20 20.98
N ALA A 277 6.51 12.36 21.66
CA ALA A 277 5.80 11.27 20.98
C ALA A 277 4.61 11.73 20.11
N VAL A 278 3.95 12.84 20.46
CA VAL A 278 2.80 13.34 19.68
C VAL A 278 3.23 14.12 18.45
N GLU A 279 4.40 14.74 18.44
CA GLU A 279 4.87 15.56 17.31
C GLU A 279 4.93 14.73 16.01
N GLU A 280 5.55 13.55 16.10
CA GLU A 280 5.63 12.60 14.98
C GLU A 280 4.24 12.06 14.60
N ALA A 281 3.48 11.58 15.59
CA ALA A 281 2.14 11.02 15.34
C ALA A 281 1.13 12.03 14.77
N ALA A 282 1.17 13.30 15.21
CA ALA A 282 0.32 14.35 14.65
C ALA A 282 0.66 14.66 13.20
N HIS A 283 1.96 14.70 12.87
CA HIS A 283 2.41 14.87 11.48
C HIS A 283 1.91 13.73 10.59
N GLU A 284 2.08 12.49 11.02
CA GLU A 284 1.61 11.31 10.28
C GLU A 284 0.09 11.30 10.11
N LEU A 285 -0.68 11.61 11.17
CA LEU A 285 -2.13 11.72 11.11
C LEU A 285 -2.56 12.87 10.19
N GLY A 286 -1.85 13.98 10.17
CA GLY A 286 -2.08 15.09 9.25
C GLY A 286 -2.00 14.64 7.79
N LEU A 287 -0.97 13.89 7.42
CA LEU A 287 -0.82 13.32 6.08
C LEU A 287 -1.95 12.35 5.73
N LEU A 288 -2.38 11.52 6.67
CA LEU A 288 -3.49 10.58 6.48
C LEU A 288 -4.85 11.28 6.43
N SER A 289 -4.98 12.45 7.04
CA SER A 289 -6.27 13.15 7.18
C SER A 289 -6.92 13.50 5.84
N GLU A 290 -6.14 13.84 4.81
CA GLU A 290 -6.67 14.14 3.46
C GLU A 290 -7.27 12.89 2.80
N VAL A 291 -6.62 11.74 2.94
CA VAL A 291 -7.12 10.44 2.45
C VAL A 291 -8.43 10.09 3.17
N LEU A 292 -8.44 10.19 4.50
CA LEU A 292 -9.63 9.90 5.30
C LEU A 292 -10.79 10.87 4.99
N ALA A 293 -10.51 12.17 4.87
CA ALA A 293 -11.51 13.18 4.51
C ALA A 293 -12.09 12.96 3.10
N ARG A 294 -11.31 12.38 2.19
CA ARG A 294 -11.80 12.00 0.86
C ARG A 294 -12.74 10.81 0.95
N LEU A 295 -12.40 9.80 1.75
CA LEU A 295 -13.22 8.61 1.97
C LEU A 295 -14.53 8.92 2.71
N GLU A 296 -14.52 9.85 3.68
CA GLU A 296 -15.71 10.30 4.42
C GLU A 296 -16.82 10.86 3.53
N ARG A 297 -16.47 11.43 2.38
CA ARG A 297 -17.41 12.05 1.43
C ARG A 297 -18.08 11.06 0.51
N GLU A 298 -17.59 9.83 0.46
CA GLU A 298 -18.11 8.79 -0.41
C GLU A 298 -19.35 8.11 0.20
N GLN A 299 -20.25 7.71 -0.67
CA GLN A 299 -21.36 6.84 -0.33
C GLN A 299 -21.17 5.52 -1.05
N PHE A 300 -21.11 4.44 -0.30
CA PHE A 300 -20.89 3.11 -0.82
C PHE A 300 -22.18 2.28 -0.70
N GLU A 301 -22.42 1.46 -1.74
CA GLU A 301 -23.63 0.63 -1.84
C GLU A 301 -23.36 -0.80 -1.34
N THR A 302 -22.17 -1.36 -1.62
CA THR A 302 -21.84 -2.73 -1.22
C THR A 302 -21.62 -2.86 0.29
N PRO A 303 -22.09 -3.96 0.90
CA PRO A 303 -22.00 -4.16 2.35
C PRO A 303 -20.57 -4.02 2.90
N LYS A 304 -19.56 -4.54 2.16
CA LYS A 304 -18.16 -4.44 2.59
C LYS A 304 -17.66 -3.00 2.63
N LEU A 305 -17.88 -2.24 1.57
CA LEU A 305 -17.44 -0.84 1.52
C LEU A 305 -18.22 0.03 2.52
N ALA A 306 -19.53 -0.21 2.68
CA ALA A 306 -20.33 0.46 3.68
C ALA A 306 -19.84 0.17 5.11
N ALA A 307 -19.48 -1.09 5.41
CA ALA A 307 -18.91 -1.46 6.71
C ALA A 307 -17.55 -0.79 6.95
N LEU A 308 -16.67 -0.72 5.94
CA LEU A 308 -15.40 0.00 6.03
C LEU A 308 -15.63 1.50 6.27
N HIS A 309 -16.57 2.12 5.54
CA HIS A 309 -16.93 3.53 5.74
C HIS A 309 -17.48 3.81 7.15
N VAL A 310 -18.35 2.94 7.67
CA VAL A 310 -18.86 3.05 9.05
C VAL A 310 -17.74 2.88 10.07
N SER A 311 -16.77 2.00 9.81
CA SER A 311 -15.63 1.79 10.71
C SER A 311 -14.68 3.00 10.82
N LEU A 312 -14.70 3.90 9.84
CA LEU A 312 -13.99 5.18 9.93
C LEU A 312 -14.59 6.07 11.02
N GLN A 313 -15.90 6.04 11.22
CA GLN A 313 -16.56 6.84 12.24
C GLN A 313 -16.28 6.29 13.64
N SER A 314 -16.06 7.18 14.59
CA SER A 314 -15.89 6.84 16.00
C SER A 314 -16.83 7.74 16.81
N ASP A 315 -17.76 7.15 17.56
CA ASP A 315 -18.79 7.86 18.34
C ASP A 315 -19.56 8.92 17.53
N GLY A 316 -19.86 8.62 16.25
CA GLY A 316 -20.58 9.51 15.34
C GLY A 316 -19.78 10.72 14.83
N GLU A 317 -18.47 10.79 15.12
CA GLU A 317 -17.60 11.86 14.64
C GLU A 317 -16.59 11.34 13.61
N PRO A 318 -16.43 12.00 12.45
CA PRO A 318 -15.50 11.56 11.41
C PRO A 318 -14.04 11.79 11.82
N PRO A 319 -13.09 10.93 11.32
CA PRO A 319 -11.68 11.02 11.63
C PRO A 319 -11.07 12.39 11.29
N SER A 320 -11.45 13.00 10.17
CA SER A 320 -10.90 14.31 9.76
C SER A 320 -11.13 15.40 10.82
N LYS A 321 -12.30 15.42 11.46
CA LYS A 321 -12.58 16.36 12.56
C LYS A 321 -11.77 16.06 13.82
N ARG A 322 -11.58 14.77 14.12
CA ARG A 322 -10.78 14.36 15.29
C ARG A 322 -9.32 14.70 15.10
N ILE A 323 -8.77 14.44 13.92
CA ILE A 323 -7.38 14.79 13.57
C ILE A 323 -7.21 16.31 13.59
N ALA A 324 -8.11 17.09 12.98
CA ALA A 324 -8.05 18.54 13.02
C ALA A 324 -8.10 19.12 14.45
N ARG A 325 -8.70 18.40 15.40
CA ARG A 325 -8.66 18.79 16.82
C ARG A 325 -7.27 18.54 17.42
N LEU A 326 -6.60 17.46 17.05
CA LEU A 326 -5.21 17.20 17.46
C LEU A 326 -4.26 18.24 16.87
N ASP A 327 -4.41 18.56 15.59
CA ASP A 327 -3.59 19.57 14.90
C ASP A 327 -3.69 20.93 15.60
N ARG A 328 -4.89 21.35 16.03
CA ARG A 328 -5.06 22.60 16.81
C ARG A 328 -4.33 22.55 18.16
N ILE A 329 -4.33 21.39 18.83
CA ILE A 329 -3.58 21.21 20.08
C ILE A 329 -2.08 21.33 19.81
N MET A 330 -1.61 20.79 18.68
CA MET A 330 -0.21 20.89 18.27
C MET A 330 0.20 22.32 17.91
N GLU A 331 -0.61 23.05 17.13
CA GLU A 331 -0.38 24.47 16.84
C GLU A 331 -0.23 25.31 18.13
N LEU A 332 -1.05 25.00 19.15
CA LEU A 332 -0.95 25.64 20.45
C LEU A 332 0.30 25.22 21.24
N LEU A 333 0.73 23.97 21.11
CA LEU A 333 1.99 23.49 21.69
C LEU A 333 3.21 24.16 21.03
N ASP A 334 3.21 24.27 19.70
CA ASP A 334 4.29 24.89 18.94
C ASP A 334 4.42 26.39 19.24
N SER A 335 3.31 27.04 19.60
CA SER A 335 3.32 28.44 20.04
C SER A 335 4.16 28.70 21.31
N ARG A 336 4.54 27.65 22.06
CA ARG A 336 5.45 27.74 23.24
C ARG A 336 6.81 28.36 22.92
N ASP A 337 7.25 28.26 21.64
CA ASP A 337 8.52 28.82 21.20
C ASP A 337 8.47 30.35 21.03
N ASN A 338 7.26 30.94 21.13
CA ASN A 338 7.10 32.38 21.13
C ASN A 338 7.65 32.96 22.44
N VAL A 339 8.55 33.97 22.34
CA VAL A 339 9.22 34.61 23.49
C VAL A 339 8.22 35.10 24.55
N PHE A 340 7.07 35.64 24.15
CA PHE A 340 6.04 36.12 25.09
C PHE A 340 5.37 34.98 25.84
N LEU A 341 5.03 33.88 25.16
CA LEU A 341 4.41 32.73 25.82
C LEU A 341 5.39 32.00 26.74
N ARG A 342 6.66 31.97 26.39
CA ARG A 342 7.72 31.38 27.23
C ARG A 342 7.83 32.06 28.58
N VAL A 343 7.64 33.39 28.65
CA VAL A 343 7.62 34.13 29.92
C VAL A 343 6.36 33.81 30.73
N LEU A 344 5.22 33.65 30.04
CA LEU A 344 3.93 33.36 30.69
C LEU A 344 3.76 31.88 31.08
N GLU A 345 4.57 31.00 30.52
CA GLU A 345 4.41 29.55 30.62
C GLU A 345 4.28 29.04 32.07
N VAL A 346 5.12 29.52 32.96
CA VAL A 346 5.10 29.12 34.38
C VAL A 346 3.79 29.57 35.06
N PHE A 347 3.23 30.70 34.65
CA PHE A 347 2.01 31.25 35.27
C PHE A 347 0.74 30.57 34.76
N ILE A 348 0.65 30.26 33.46
CA ILE A 348 -0.56 29.69 32.83
C ILE A 348 -0.47 28.19 32.63
N MET A 349 0.66 27.54 32.98
CA MET A 349 0.88 26.10 32.80
C MET A 349 0.57 25.65 31.38
N TRP A 350 1.08 26.39 30.36
CA TRP A 350 0.70 26.23 28.95
C TRP A 350 1.00 24.82 28.41
N THR A 351 2.26 24.39 28.42
CA THR A 351 2.71 23.09 27.95
C THR A 351 2.06 21.92 28.71
N PRO A 352 2.00 21.92 30.08
CA PRO A 352 1.28 20.88 30.81
C PRO A 352 -0.19 20.73 30.44
N ARG A 353 -0.89 21.85 30.19
CA ARG A 353 -2.32 21.80 29.80
C ARG A 353 -2.54 21.17 28.43
N HIS A 354 -1.70 21.53 27.44
CA HIS A 354 -1.82 21.00 26.09
C HIS A 354 -1.31 19.55 26.01
N ALA A 355 -0.28 19.18 26.75
CA ALA A 355 0.13 17.78 26.89
C ALA A 355 -1.00 16.91 27.48
N LEU A 356 -1.73 17.43 28.47
CA LEU A 356 -2.90 16.74 29.01
C LEU A 356 -4.03 16.64 27.97
N ALA A 357 -4.27 17.70 27.16
CA ALA A 357 -5.25 17.68 26.09
C ALA A 357 -4.91 16.64 25.00
N VAL A 358 -3.62 16.43 24.69
CA VAL A 358 -3.14 15.34 23.81
C VAL A 358 -3.50 13.98 24.41
N GLU A 359 -3.23 13.76 25.70
CA GLU A 359 -3.56 12.50 26.37
C GLU A 359 -5.07 12.25 26.43
N GLU A 360 -5.88 13.29 26.64
CA GLU A 360 -7.33 13.22 26.58
C GLU A 360 -7.78 12.84 25.16
N TRP A 361 -7.23 13.46 24.12
CA TRP A 361 -7.50 13.10 22.73
C TRP A 361 -7.12 11.64 22.45
N ARG A 362 -5.92 11.21 22.87
CA ARG A 362 -5.43 9.85 22.68
C ARG A 362 -6.29 8.81 23.40
N SER A 363 -6.73 9.10 24.61
CA SER A 363 -7.62 8.20 25.36
C SER A 363 -8.98 7.96 24.67
N HIS A 364 -9.49 8.93 23.91
CA HIS A 364 -10.76 8.85 23.20
C HIS A 364 -10.60 8.35 21.75
N SER A 365 -9.53 8.73 21.09
CA SER A 365 -9.35 8.50 19.65
C SER A 365 -8.25 7.51 19.30
N GLY A 366 -7.34 7.21 20.22
CA GLY A 366 -6.14 6.42 19.94
C GLY A 366 -6.44 5.01 19.40
N THR A 367 -7.40 4.30 20.00
CA THR A 367 -7.82 2.97 19.51
C THR A 367 -8.51 3.01 18.13
N ALA A 368 -9.04 4.17 17.74
CA ALA A 368 -9.64 4.35 16.42
C ALA A 368 -8.58 4.48 15.32
N VAL A 369 -7.37 4.92 15.64
CA VAL A 369 -6.28 5.09 14.67
C VAL A 369 -6.03 3.80 13.89
N ARG A 370 -5.88 2.66 14.57
CA ARG A 370 -5.69 1.36 13.91
C ARG A 370 -6.85 1.02 12.97
N ARG A 371 -8.10 1.33 13.36
CA ARG A 371 -9.28 1.09 12.50
C ARG A 371 -9.26 1.98 11.26
N TRP A 372 -8.88 3.25 11.39
CA TRP A 372 -8.74 4.17 10.26
C TRP A 372 -7.69 3.71 9.27
N LEU A 373 -6.52 3.31 9.78
CA LEU A 373 -5.43 2.75 9.01
C LEU A 373 -5.88 1.49 8.25
N THR A 374 -6.52 0.55 8.95
CA THR A 374 -7.01 -0.70 8.34
C THR A 374 -8.06 -0.43 7.26
N ALA A 375 -9.04 0.45 7.53
CA ALA A 375 -10.07 0.76 6.56
C ALA A 375 -9.52 1.47 5.31
N ALA A 376 -8.62 2.44 5.49
CA ALA A 376 -7.95 3.10 4.37
C ALA A 376 -7.14 2.10 3.54
N GLY A 377 -6.35 1.24 4.18
CA GLY A 377 -5.55 0.23 3.50
C GLY A 377 -6.39 -0.81 2.75
N GLU A 378 -7.52 -1.27 3.32
CA GLU A 378 -8.42 -2.18 2.60
C GLU A 378 -9.08 -1.51 1.39
N ILE A 379 -9.49 -0.24 1.50
CA ILE A 379 -10.06 0.49 0.36
C ILE A 379 -9.02 0.70 -0.73
N GLU A 380 -7.77 1.04 -0.41
CA GLU A 380 -6.69 1.16 -1.40
C GLU A 380 -6.36 -0.17 -2.08
N ALA A 381 -6.34 -1.27 -1.35
CA ALA A 381 -6.15 -2.61 -1.92
C ALA A 381 -7.32 -2.98 -2.87
N LEU A 382 -8.57 -2.68 -2.48
CA LEU A 382 -9.75 -2.86 -3.34
C LEU A 382 -9.69 -1.95 -4.57
N CYS A 383 -9.21 -0.71 -4.45
CA CYS A 383 -8.99 0.20 -5.58
C CYS A 383 -7.91 -0.33 -6.56
N SER A 384 -6.90 -1.02 -6.05
CA SER A 384 -5.88 -1.68 -6.86
C SER A 384 -6.50 -2.79 -7.71
N LEU A 385 -7.28 -3.68 -7.10
CA LEU A 385 -8.02 -4.72 -7.83
C LEU A 385 -9.08 -4.13 -8.78
N ALA A 386 -9.72 -3.03 -8.39
CA ALA A 386 -10.71 -2.33 -9.23
C ALA A 386 -10.06 -1.66 -10.46
N SER A 387 -8.82 -1.19 -10.34
CA SER A 387 -8.05 -0.69 -11.48
C SER A 387 -7.76 -1.79 -12.47
N HIS A 388 -7.30 -2.95 -11.99
CA HIS A 388 -7.10 -4.13 -12.82
C HIS A 388 -8.40 -4.59 -13.50
N ALA A 389 -9.52 -4.64 -12.77
CA ALA A 389 -10.83 -4.99 -13.32
C ALA A 389 -11.34 -3.99 -14.36
N PHE A 390 -11.03 -2.71 -14.23
CA PHE A 390 -11.39 -1.68 -15.21
C PHE A 390 -10.53 -1.79 -16.47
N GLU A 391 -9.25 -2.10 -16.32
CA GLU A 391 -8.28 -2.25 -17.41
C GLU A 391 -8.49 -3.54 -18.21
N HIS A 392 -9.12 -4.56 -17.63
CA HIS A 392 -9.41 -5.85 -18.26
C HIS A 392 -10.92 -6.17 -18.23
N PRO A 393 -11.75 -5.42 -18.97
CA PRO A 393 -13.22 -5.55 -18.88
C PRO A 393 -13.77 -6.89 -19.37
N ALA A 394 -13.00 -7.65 -20.14
CA ALA A 394 -13.36 -8.98 -20.61
C ALA A 394 -13.03 -10.10 -19.62
N ASP A 395 -12.20 -9.84 -18.62
CA ASP A 395 -11.79 -10.83 -17.63
C ASP A 395 -12.89 -10.97 -16.56
N PRO A 396 -13.46 -12.19 -16.34
CA PRO A 396 -14.54 -12.39 -15.38
C PRO A 396 -14.03 -12.50 -13.94
N PHE A 397 -14.94 -12.26 -13.02
CA PHE A 397 -14.74 -12.71 -11.64
C PHE A 397 -14.94 -14.23 -11.55
N PRO A 398 -14.05 -14.95 -10.84
CA PRO A 398 -14.15 -16.39 -10.68
C PRO A 398 -15.32 -16.80 -9.78
N GLU A 399 -15.86 -18.00 -10.03
CA GLU A 399 -16.90 -18.64 -9.24
C GLU A 399 -16.26 -19.63 -8.25
N PHE A 400 -16.83 -19.74 -7.05
CA PHE A 400 -16.37 -20.71 -6.07
C PHE A 400 -17.33 -21.90 -5.97
N SER A 401 -16.76 -23.11 -6.16
CA SER A 401 -17.46 -24.39 -6.03
C SER A 401 -17.36 -24.93 -4.60
N GLY A 402 -18.40 -25.66 -4.16
CA GLY A 402 -18.35 -26.46 -2.94
C GLY A 402 -17.62 -27.81 -3.12
N GLU A 403 -17.28 -28.20 -4.34
CA GLU A 403 -16.56 -29.44 -4.64
C GLU A 403 -15.07 -29.27 -4.28
N ARG A 404 -14.58 -30.13 -3.40
CA ARG A 404 -13.24 -29.98 -2.81
C ARG A 404 -12.13 -30.31 -3.82
N GLY A 405 -11.09 -29.46 -3.88
CA GLY A 405 -9.90 -29.70 -4.68
C GLY A 405 -10.12 -29.54 -6.20
N MET A 406 -11.16 -28.81 -6.62
CA MET A 406 -11.54 -28.61 -8.01
C MET A 406 -11.01 -27.29 -8.57
N LEU A 407 -10.57 -27.31 -9.85
CA LEU A 407 -10.31 -26.13 -10.67
C LEU A 407 -10.73 -26.45 -12.12
N GLU A 408 -11.65 -25.65 -12.65
CA GLU A 408 -12.11 -25.72 -14.04
C GLU A 408 -11.99 -24.33 -14.68
N ALA A 409 -11.24 -24.24 -15.78
CA ALA A 409 -11.03 -23.01 -16.52
C ALA A 409 -11.24 -23.19 -18.01
N GLU A 410 -11.99 -22.29 -18.62
CA GLU A 410 -12.11 -22.13 -20.06
C GLU A 410 -11.20 -20.98 -20.51
N SER A 411 -10.37 -21.23 -21.53
CA SER A 411 -9.48 -20.23 -22.13
C SER A 411 -8.61 -19.50 -21.09
N LEU A 412 -7.92 -20.25 -20.23
CA LEU A 412 -7.04 -19.74 -19.20
C LEU A 412 -5.76 -19.20 -19.82
N GLY A 413 -5.43 -17.93 -19.55
CA GLY A 413 -4.23 -17.25 -20.00
C GLY A 413 -3.37 -16.71 -18.88
N HIS A 414 -2.12 -16.39 -19.17
CA HIS A 414 -1.17 -15.86 -18.18
C HIS A 414 -1.39 -14.35 -17.97
N PRO A 415 -1.72 -13.88 -16.75
CA PRO A 415 -2.06 -12.46 -16.52
C PRO A 415 -0.93 -11.48 -16.78
N LEU A 416 0.34 -11.89 -16.63
CA LEU A 416 1.52 -11.05 -16.84
C LEU A 416 1.96 -10.96 -18.31
N LEU A 417 1.33 -11.74 -19.20
CA LEU A 417 1.63 -11.70 -20.64
C LEU A 417 0.68 -10.73 -21.36
N PRO A 418 1.20 -9.94 -22.33
CA PRO A 418 0.38 -9.11 -23.20
C PRO A 418 -0.62 -9.95 -24.00
N GLU A 419 -1.78 -9.36 -24.35
CA GLU A 419 -2.87 -10.07 -25.04
C GLU A 419 -2.46 -10.67 -26.40
N ASP A 420 -1.56 -10.00 -27.11
CA ASP A 420 -1.03 -10.43 -28.41
C ASP A 420 -0.08 -11.64 -28.32
N ARG A 421 0.39 -11.98 -27.11
CA ARG A 421 1.33 -13.10 -26.88
C ARG A 421 0.74 -14.20 -26.02
N VAL A 422 -0.39 -13.97 -25.38
CA VAL A 422 -1.00 -14.97 -24.50
C VAL A 422 -1.68 -16.06 -25.33
N VAL A 423 -1.28 -17.31 -25.11
CA VAL A 423 -2.01 -18.48 -25.62
C VAL A 423 -2.86 -19.04 -24.50
N ARG A 424 -4.13 -19.25 -24.79
CA ARG A 424 -5.13 -19.66 -23.80
C ARG A 424 -5.40 -21.17 -23.91
N ASN A 425 -5.51 -21.83 -22.77
CA ASN A 425 -5.76 -23.27 -22.68
C ASN A 425 -6.94 -23.56 -21.75
N ASP A 426 -7.69 -24.61 -22.09
CA ASP A 426 -8.72 -25.16 -21.21
C ASP A 426 -8.09 -26.15 -20.23
N ILE A 427 -8.55 -26.14 -18.98
CA ILE A 427 -8.10 -27.09 -17.97
C ILE A 427 -9.25 -27.46 -17.05
N ARG A 428 -9.34 -28.75 -16.71
CA ARG A 428 -10.26 -29.26 -15.73
C ARG A 428 -9.56 -30.31 -14.88
N ILE A 429 -9.38 -30.01 -13.59
CA ILE A 429 -8.60 -30.83 -12.68
C ILE A 429 -9.26 -30.92 -11.31
N GLY A 430 -9.18 -32.09 -10.67
CA GLY A 430 -9.79 -32.34 -9.35
C GLY A 430 -11.29 -32.59 -9.41
N GLY A 431 -11.92 -32.77 -8.25
CA GLY A 431 -13.32 -33.18 -8.17
C GLY A 431 -13.57 -34.55 -8.79
N THR A 432 -14.47 -34.62 -9.78
CA THR A 432 -14.72 -35.83 -10.58
C THR A 432 -13.76 -36.02 -11.75
N SER A 433 -12.88 -35.05 -12.01
CA SER A 433 -11.84 -35.10 -13.05
C SER A 433 -10.52 -35.63 -12.51
N PRO A 434 -9.52 -35.96 -13.37
CA PRO A 434 -8.19 -36.33 -12.89
C PRO A 434 -7.62 -35.32 -11.89
N HIS A 435 -6.99 -35.83 -10.84
CA HIS A 435 -6.33 -34.97 -9.82
C HIS A 435 -4.94 -34.51 -10.23
N VAL A 436 -4.30 -35.17 -11.18
CA VAL A 436 -2.94 -34.84 -11.61
C VAL A 436 -2.85 -34.78 -13.13
N PHE A 437 -2.26 -33.69 -13.64
CA PHE A 437 -1.79 -33.63 -15.01
C PHE A 437 -0.28 -33.82 -15.03
N VAL A 438 0.17 -34.84 -15.76
CA VAL A 438 1.59 -35.05 -16.09
C VAL A 438 1.85 -34.38 -17.42
N VAL A 439 2.56 -33.25 -17.40
CA VAL A 439 2.78 -32.38 -18.55
C VAL A 439 4.12 -32.67 -19.17
N SER A 440 4.13 -33.26 -20.38
CA SER A 440 5.35 -33.53 -21.14
C SER A 440 5.58 -32.50 -22.25
N GLY A 441 6.81 -32.37 -22.73
CA GLY A 441 7.18 -31.45 -23.81
C GLY A 441 8.63 -31.01 -23.72
N SER A 442 9.14 -30.44 -24.80
CA SER A 442 10.52 -29.90 -24.86
C SER A 442 10.68 -28.68 -23.94
N ASN A 443 11.94 -28.29 -23.70
CA ASN A 443 12.20 -27.03 -23.04
C ASN A 443 11.71 -25.88 -23.93
N MET A 444 11.19 -24.80 -23.34
CA MET A 444 10.57 -23.65 -23.98
C MET A 444 9.16 -23.90 -24.60
N SER A 445 8.61 -25.12 -24.51
CA SER A 445 7.28 -25.44 -25.05
C SER A 445 6.08 -24.81 -24.31
N GLY A 446 6.32 -24.19 -23.14
CA GLY A 446 5.28 -23.51 -22.34
C GLY A 446 4.87 -24.24 -21.06
N LYS A 447 5.52 -25.35 -20.68
CA LYS A 447 5.22 -26.14 -19.46
C LYS A 447 5.22 -25.27 -18.18
N SER A 448 6.33 -24.61 -17.88
CA SER A 448 6.47 -23.74 -16.69
C SER A 448 5.53 -22.53 -16.73
N THR A 449 5.24 -22.01 -17.94
CA THR A 449 4.27 -20.95 -18.15
C THR A 449 2.86 -21.40 -17.76
N MET A 450 2.48 -22.64 -18.10
CA MET A 450 1.17 -23.18 -17.73
C MET A 450 1.01 -23.35 -16.22
N LEU A 451 2.05 -23.85 -15.52
CA LEU A 451 2.04 -23.92 -14.06
C LEU A 451 1.82 -22.55 -13.43
N ARG A 452 2.58 -21.55 -13.87
CA ARG A 452 2.41 -20.16 -13.39
C ARG A 452 1.05 -19.60 -13.74
N THR A 453 0.54 -19.90 -14.93
CA THR A 453 -0.81 -19.47 -15.37
C THR A 453 -1.87 -19.94 -14.38
N MET A 454 -1.84 -21.23 -14.01
CA MET A 454 -2.77 -21.76 -13.01
C MET A 454 -2.57 -21.11 -11.63
N GLY A 455 -1.32 -21.07 -11.15
CA GLY A 455 -1.01 -20.51 -9.85
C GLY A 455 -1.44 -19.06 -9.70
N ILE A 456 -1.06 -18.19 -10.62
CA ILE A 456 -1.38 -16.75 -10.58
C ILE A 456 -2.89 -16.51 -10.66
N ASN A 457 -3.62 -17.21 -11.55
CA ASN A 457 -5.08 -17.06 -11.63
C ASN A 457 -5.78 -17.58 -10.35
N THR A 458 -5.26 -18.63 -9.71
CA THR A 458 -5.76 -19.10 -8.41
C THR A 458 -5.54 -18.02 -7.33
N ILE A 459 -4.38 -17.37 -7.30
CA ILE A 459 -4.09 -16.28 -6.36
C ILE A 459 -4.99 -15.07 -6.62
N LEU A 460 -5.16 -14.64 -7.88
CA LEU A 460 -6.09 -13.57 -8.26
C LEU A 460 -7.52 -13.90 -7.82
N ALA A 461 -7.98 -15.12 -8.09
CA ALA A 461 -9.29 -15.58 -7.69
C ALA A 461 -9.52 -15.45 -6.18
N GLN A 462 -8.58 -15.92 -5.37
CA GLN A 462 -8.67 -15.90 -3.91
C GLN A 462 -8.43 -14.53 -3.29
N ALA A 463 -7.75 -13.62 -4.00
CA ALA A 463 -7.65 -12.22 -3.63
C ALA A 463 -8.94 -11.44 -3.87
N GLY A 464 -9.83 -11.92 -4.76
CA GLY A 464 -11.07 -11.25 -5.16
C GLY A 464 -10.93 -10.42 -6.44
N ALA A 465 -9.90 -10.67 -7.24
CA ALA A 465 -9.67 -10.03 -8.53
C ALA A 465 -10.35 -10.78 -9.69
N PRO A 466 -10.60 -10.15 -10.85
CA PRO A 466 -10.89 -10.85 -12.09
C PRO A 466 -9.69 -11.69 -12.53
N VAL A 467 -9.96 -12.73 -13.30
CA VAL A 467 -8.98 -13.72 -13.74
C VAL A 467 -8.85 -13.74 -15.26
N ARG A 468 -7.66 -14.04 -15.74
CA ARG A 468 -7.37 -14.09 -17.18
C ARG A 468 -7.91 -15.37 -17.82
N ALA A 469 -9.22 -15.47 -17.93
CA ALA A 469 -9.93 -16.63 -18.48
C ALA A 469 -11.24 -16.20 -19.13
N LYS A 470 -11.86 -17.08 -19.90
CA LYS A 470 -13.26 -16.90 -20.32
C LYS A 470 -14.21 -17.27 -19.16
N ARG A 471 -13.85 -18.30 -18.39
CA ARG A 471 -14.53 -18.73 -17.16
C ARG A 471 -13.55 -19.44 -16.24
N LEU A 472 -13.64 -19.21 -14.94
CA LEU A 472 -12.91 -19.96 -13.93
C LEU A 472 -13.83 -20.30 -12.76
N VAL A 473 -13.88 -21.59 -12.45
CA VAL A 473 -14.55 -22.13 -11.26
C VAL A 473 -13.54 -22.92 -10.45
N LEU A 474 -13.44 -22.64 -9.16
CA LEU A 474 -12.48 -23.33 -8.30
C LEU A 474 -13.02 -23.49 -6.88
N SER A 475 -12.48 -24.45 -6.15
CA SER A 475 -12.62 -24.48 -4.70
C SER A 475 -11.54 -23.59 -4.03
N PRO A 476 -11.67 -23.21 -2.77
CA PRO A 476 -10.54 -22.64 -2.02
C PRO A 476 -9.38 -23.63 -1.99
N LEU A 477 -8.16 -23.14 -2.33
CA LEU A 477 -6.96 -23.97 -2.52
C LEU A 477 -5.77 -23.38 -1.76
N ALA A 478 -5.00 -24.21 -1.08
CA ALA A 478 -3.66 -23.86 -0.66
C ALA A 478 -2.70 -24.12 -1.82
N VAL A 479 -1.94 -23.12 -2.24
CA VAL A 479 -1.01 -23.26 -3.37
C VAL A 479 0.37 -23.64 -2.87
N GLY A 480 1.00 -24.63 -3.51
CA GLY A 480 2.40 -24.99 -3.29
C GLY A 480 3.12 -25.12 -4.62
N ALA A 481 4.21 -24.39 -4.83
CA ALA A 481 4.94 -24.36 -6.08
C ALA A 481 6.42 -24.72 -5.89
N SER A 482 6.97 -25.44 -6.86
CA SER A 482 8.40 -25.72 -7.02
C SER A 482 8.73 -25.58 -8.50
N ILE A 483 8.93 -24.33 -8.95
CA ILE A 483 9.16 -23.99 -10.36
C ILE A 483 10.55 -23.39 -10.54
N ARG A 484 11.00 -22.55 -9.60
CA ARG A 484 12.31 -21.94 -9.58
C ARG A 484 13.12 -22.45 -8.41
N LEU A 485 14.16 -23.20 -8.69
CA LEU A 485 15.13 -23.63 -7.69
C LEU A 485 16.41 -22.81 -7.90
N SER A 486 16.69 -21.90 -6.99
CA SER A 486 17.95 -21.16 -6.98
C SER A 486 19.01 -21.96 -6.24
N ASP A 487 20.19 -22.13 -6.85
CA ASP A 487 21.35 -22.60 -6.14
C ASP A 487 21.79 -21.53 -5.12
N SER A 488 21.79 -21.87 -3.84
CA SER A 488 22.41 -21.05 -2.81
C SER A 488 23.81 -21.55 -2.52
N LEU A 489 24.78 -21.09 -3.28
CA LEU A 489 26.20 -21.34 -3.01
C LEU A 489 26.64 -20.87 -1.62
N GLN A 490 25.99 -19.82 -1.10
CA GLN A 490 26.25 -19.27 0.24
C GLN A 490 25.68 -20.13 1.37
N GLY A 491 24.57 -20.87 1.12
CA GLY A 491 23.92 -21.73 2.11
C GLY A 491 24.51 -23.13 2.19
N GLY A 492 25.43 -23.53 1.31
CA GLY A 492 26.02 -24.87 1.28
C GLY A 492 25.04 -26.02 0.99
N VAL A 493 23.82 -25.67 0.53
CA VAL A 493 22.74 -26.61 0.25
C VAL A 493 22.74 -26.93 -1.23
N SER A 494 22.86 -28.25 -1.57
CA SER A 494 22.75 -28.66 -2.96
C SER A 494 21.35 -28.39 -3.52
N ARG A 495 21.24 -28.04 -4.80
CA ARG A 495 19.95 -27.83 -5.51
C ARG A 495 18.96 -28.96 -5.26
N PHE A 496 19.43 -30.20 -5.30
CA PHE A 496 18.62 -31.39 -5.05
C PHE A 496 18.03 -31.41 -3.62
N TYR A 497 18.84 -31.04 -2.62
CA TYR A 497 18.35 -31.01 -1.23
C TYR A 497 17.36 -29.86 -1.00
N ALA A 498 17.56 -28.70 -1.60
CA ALA A 498 16.62 -27.59 -1.58
C ALA A 498 15.28 -27.99 -2.21
N GLU A 499 15.32 -28.72 -3.34
CA GLU A 499 14.13 -29.28 -3.98
C GLU A 499 13.37 -30.22 -3.06
N ILE A 500 14.04 -31.15 -2.39
CA ILE A 500 13.41 -32.05 -1.42
C ILE A 500 12.74 -31.29 -0.27
N LEU A 501 13.39 -30.25 0.26
CA LEU A 501 12.80 -29.42 1.30
C LEU A 501 11.54 -28.71 0.81
N ARG A 502 11.54 -28.19 -0.42
CA ARG A 502 10.37 -27.56 -1.03
C ARG A 502 9.24 -28.56 -1.24
N LEU A 503 9.53 -29.75 -1.74
CA LEU A 503 8.56 -30.83 -1.89
C LEU A 503 7.98 -31.28 -0.55
N ARG A 504 8.80 -31.34 0.50
CA ARG A 504 8.35 -31.57 1.86
C ARG A 504 7.38 -30.50 2.33
N GLN A 505 7.70 -29.23 2.10
CA GLN A 505 6.83 -28.10 2.42
C GLN A 505 5.47 -28.21 1.72
N ILE A 506 5.46 -28.56 0.42
CA ILE A 506 4.21 -28.78 -0.35
C ILE A 506 3.40 -29.94 0.27
N LEU A 507 4.07 -31.00 0.67
CA LEU A 507 3.41 -32.14 1.33
C LEU A 507 2.84 -31.74 2.69
N ASP A 508 3.55 -30.95 3.47
CA ASP A 508 3.12 -30.49 4.78
C ASP A 508 1.88 -29.56 4.68
N LEU A 509 1.71 -28.80 3.58
CA LEU A 509 0.49 -28.03 3.31
C LEU A 509 -0.77 -28.91 3.27
N THR A 510 -0.66 -30.19 2.91
CA THR A 510 -1.82 -31.12 2.87
C THR A 510 -2.37 -31.47 4.25
N THR A 511 -1.68 -31.12 5.32
CA THR A 511 -2.16 -31.28 6.69
C THR A 511 -3.10 -30.15 7.13
N GLY A 512 -3.19 -29.07 6.33
CA GLY A 512 -4.07 -27.94 6.56
C GLY A 512 -5.52 -28.22 6.17
N GLU A 513 -6.39 -27.23 6.38
CA GLU A 513 -7.83 -27.33 6.11
C GLU A 513 -8.18 -27.31 4.61
N LEU A 514 -7.39 -26.57 3.82
CA LEU A 514 -7.63 -26.40 2.38
C LEU A 514 -6.96 -27.53 1.58
N PRO A 515 -7.61 -28.04 0.51
CA PRO A 515 -6.94 -28.91 -0.45
C PRO A 515 -5.79 -28.17 -1.14
N VAL A 516 -4.73 -28.90 -1.45
CA VAL A 516 -3.50 -28.31 -2.02
C VAL A 516 -3.56 -28.35 -3.55
N LEU A 517 -3.28 -27.21 -4.17
CA LEU A 517 -2.89 -27.11 -5.58
C LEU A 517 -1.36 -27.14 -5.65
N PHE A 518 -0.79 -28.25 -6.11
CA PHE A 518 0.66 -28.36 -6.30
C PHE A 518 1.07 -28.09 -7.75
N LEU A 519 2.15 -27.33 -7.92
CA LEU A 519 2.71 -26.90 -9.20
C LEU A 519 4.21 -27.20 -9.21
N ILE A 520 4.59 -28.32 -9.81
CA ILE A 520 5.96 -28.84 -9.72
C ILE A 520 6.58 -28.92 -11.12
N ASP A 521 7.66 -28.17 -11.34
CA ASP A 521 8.37 -28.11 -12.61
C ASP A 521 9.64 -28.97 -12.59
N GLU A 522 9.85 -29.74 -13.63
CA GLU A 522 11.05 -30.57 -13.85
C GLU A 522 11.48 -31.40 -12.62
N PHE A 523 10.62 -32.24 -12.16
CA PHE A 523 10.66 -32.99 -10.92
C PHE A 523 11.95 -33.82 -10.72
N LEU A 524 12.64 -33.61 -9.56
CA LEU A 524 13.82 -34.37 -9.09
C LEU A 524 14.95 -34.47 -10.10
N ASN A 525 15.30 -33.38 -10.76
CA ASN A 525 16.36 -33.37 -11.77
C ASN A 525 17.80 -33.63 -11.24
N GLY A 526 18.00 -33.61 -9.91
CA GLY A 526 19.30 -33.76 -9.26
C GLY A 526 19.71 -35.20 -8.94
N THR A 527 18.94 -36.25 -9.34
CA THR A 527 19.23 -37.66 -9.06
C THR A 527 19.21 -38.54 -10.30
N ASN A 528 19.58 -39.82 -10.17
CA ASN A 528 19.52 -40.77 -11.28
C ASN A 528 18.05 -41.06 -11.69
N SER A 529 17.85 -41.54 -12.93
CA SER A 529 16.52 -41.75 -13.52
C SER A 529 15.68 -42.79 -12.75
N HIS A 530 16.31 -43.80 -12.15
CA HIS A 530 15.59 -44.86 -11.40
C HIS A 530 15.02 -44.32 -10.07
N ASP A 531 15.84 -43.66 -9.26
CA ASP A 531 15.44 -43.07 -7.99
C ASP A 531 14.42 -41.93 -8.22
N ARG A 532 14.60 -41.13 -9.30
CA ARG A 532 13.66 -40.10 -9.73
C ARG A 532 12.29 -40.67 -9.94
N ARG A 533 12.14 -41.76 -10.71
CA ARG A 533 10.84 -42.38 -11.00
C ARG A 533 10.15 -42.87 -9.73
N ILE A 534 10.86 -43.59 -8.86
CA ILE A 534 10.33 -44.13 -7.60
C ILE A 534 9.90 -43.01 -6.67
N GLY A 535 10.75 -42.00 -6.49
CA GLY A 535 10.47 -40.85 -5.63
C GLY A 535 9.29 -40.00 -6.14
N ALA A 536 9.22 -39.79 -7.46
CA ALA A 536 8.15 -39.06 -8.10
C ALA A 536 6.80 -39.76 -7.94
N GLU A 537 6.73 -41.06 -8.25
CA GLU A 537 5.50 -41.83 -8.09
C GLU A 537 5.00 -41.84 -6.64
N ALA A 538 5.92 -42.09 -5.69
CA ALA A 538 5.59 -42.12 -4.26
C ALA A 538 5.04 -40.78 -3.76
N LEU A 539 5.69 -39.65 -4.15
CA LEU A 539 5.24 -38.34 -3.74
C LEU A 539 3.90 -37.96 -4.36
N VAL A 540 3.73 -38.13 -5.67
CA VAL A 540 2.48 -37.79 -6.37
C VAL A 540 1.33 -38.63 -5.83
N ARG A 541 1.53 -39.95 -5.63
CA ARG A 541 0.55 -40.83 -4.99
C ARG A 541 0.20 -40.35 -3.57
N GLY A 542 1.20 -39.95 -2.78
CA GLY A 542 1.01 -39.41 -1.44
C GLY A 542 0.22 -38.10 -1.42
N LEU A 543 0.43 -37.20 -2.38
CA LEU A 543 -0.32 -35.97 -2.54
C LEU A 543 -1.78 -36.24 -2.93
N VAL A 544 -2.04 -37.10 -3.92
CA VAL A 544 -3.38 -37.47 -4.38
C VAL A 544 -4.18 -38.16 -3.27
N GLN A 545 -3.56 -39.09 -2.55
CA GLN A 545 -4.22 -39.77 -1.42
C GLN A 545 -4.66 -38.81 -0.31
N ARG A 546 -4.03 -37.66 -0.19
CA ARG A 546 -4.40 -36.58 0.74
C ARG A 546 -5.37 -35.56 0.14
N GLY A 547 -5.88 -35.81 -1.06
CA GLY A 547 -6.86 -34.96 -1.74
C GLY A 547 -6.25 -33.71 -2.37
N ALA A 548 -4.93 -33.71 -2.64
CA ALA A 548 -4.28 -32.66 -3.39
C ALA A 548 -4.53 -32.84 -4.90
N THR A 549 -4.54 -31.72 -5.62
CA THR A 549 -4.65 -31.69 -7.08
C THR A 549 -3.53 -30.81 -7.67
N GLY A 550 -3.09 -31.07 -8.90
CA GLY A 550 -2.02 -30.22 -9.46
C GLY A 550 -1.38 -30.73 -10.73
N LEU A 551 -0.31 -30.04 -11.12
CA LEU A 551 0.46 -30.31 -12.31
C LEU A 551 1.90 -30.65 -11.94
N ILE A 552 2.43 -31.67 -12.64
CA ILE A 552 3.87 -31.94 -12.66
C ILE A 552 4.34 -31.88 -14.11
N THR A 553 5.50 -31.26 -14.34
CA THR A 553 6.11 -31.25 -15.67
C THR A 553 7.31 -32.18 -15.72
N THR A 554 7.55 -32.71 -16.89
CA THR A 554 8.70 -33.56 -17.14
C THR A 554 9.14 -33.50 -18.60
N HIS A 555 10.43 -33.67 -18.82
CA HIS A 555 11.01 -33.99 -20.14
C HIS A 555 11.38 -35.48 -20.26
N ASP A 556 11.22 -36.25 -19.18
CA ASP A 556 11.49 -37.68 -19.12
C ASP A 556 10.19 -38.48 -19.37
N LEU A 557 10.13 -39.18 -20.49
CA LEU A 557 8.98 -39.99 -20.88
C LEU A 557 8.68 -41.13 -19.88
N ALA A 558 9.70 -41.61 -19.15
CA ALA A 558 9.51 -42.62 -18.11
C ALA A 558 8.61 -42.10 -16.94
N LEU A 559 8.58 -40.79 -16.69
CA LEU A 559 7.67 -40.20 -15.71
C LEU A 559 6.23 -40.10 -16.21
N ALA A 560 5.99 -40.17 -17.52
CA ALA A 560 4.62 -40.25 -18.06
C ALA A 560 3.92 -41.56 -17.66
N GLU A 561 4.67 -42.62 -17.32
CA GLU A 561 4.14 -43.87 -16.78
C GLU A 561 3.48 -43.68 -15.39
N ILE A 562 3.79 -42.58 -14.68
CA ILE A 562 3.13 -42.26 -13.39
C ILE A 562 1.61 -42.08 -13.59
N ALA A 563 1.20 -41.49 -14.69
CA ALA A 563 -0.23 -41.32 -14.97
C ALA A 563 -0.91 -42.67 -15.17
N GLU A 564 -0.24 -43.64 -15.83
CA GLU A 564 -0.76 -45.00 -16.00
C GLU A 564 -0.88 -45.74 -14.65
N ALA A 565 0.12 -45.53 -13.76
CA ALA A 565 0.12 -46.15 -12.42
C ALA A 565 -0.94 -45.58 -11.47
N LEU A 566 -1.42 -44.35 -11.72
CA LEU A 566 -2.49 -43.69 -10.96
C LEU A 566 -3.88 -43.88 -11.59
N GLY A 567 -3.97 -44.42 -12.79
CA GLY A 567 -5.24 -44.67 -13.49
C GLY A 567 -6.07 -43.41 -13.69
N ASP A 568 -7.36 -43.47 -13.40
CA ASP A 568 -8.30 -42.35 -13.60
C ASP A 568 -7.98 -41.08 -12.76
N GLN A 569 -7.06 -41.18 -11.79
CA GLN A 569 -6.66 -40.05 -10.95
C GLN A 569 -5.62 -39.15 -11.63
N ALA A 570 -4.98 -39.61 -12.71
CA ALA A 570 -3.98 -38.82 -13.43
C ALA A 570 -4.17 -38.93 -14.94
N THR A 571 -3.77 -37.88 -15.64
CA THR A 571 -3.79 -37.87 -17.09
C THR A 571 -2.52 -37.27 -17.66
N ASN A 572 -2.07 -37.81 -18.80
CA ASN A 572 -0.97 -37.23 -19.55
C ASN A 572 -1.47 -36.15 -20.48
N VAL A 573 -0.77 -35.03 -20.49
CA VAL A 573 -0.95 -33.93 -21.44
C VAL A 573 0.43 -33.48 -21.96
N HIS A 574 0.46 -32.85 -23.11
CA HIS A 574 1.73 -32.42 -23.68
C HIS A 574 1.62 -31.12 -24.47
N PHE A 575 2.76 -30.46 -24.63
CA PHE A 575 2.98 -29.36 -25.55
C PHE A 575 3.86 -29.84 -26.71
N GLU A 576 3.47 -29.53 -27.94
CA GLU A 576 4.21 -29.90 -29.15
C GLU A 576 5.03 -28.73 -29.67
N ASP A 577 6.20 -29.05 -30.18
CA ASP A 577 7.03 -28.20 -31.00
C ASP A 577 6.86 -28.60 -32.49
N GLN A 578 6.74 -27.60 -33.33
CA GLN A 578 6.61 -27.78 -34.78
C GLN A 578 7.83 -27.19 -35.47
N ILE A 579 8.40 -27.92 -36.42
CA ILE A 579 9.47 -27.39 -37.27
C ILE A 579 8.82 -26.89 -38.57
N ALA A 580 8.88 -25.57 -38.77
CA ALA A 580 8.41 -24.93 -40.00
C ALA A 580 9.56 -24.14 -40.62
N ASN A 581 9.93 -24.46 -41.86
CA ASN A 581 11.03 -23.80 -42.59
C ASN A 581 12.40 -23.88 -41.90
N GLY A 582 12.69 -24.96 -41.15
CA GLY A 582 13.95 -25.11 -40.40
C GLY A 582 14.01 -24.37 -39.07
N GLU A 583 12.95 -23.64 -38.68
CA GLU A 583 12.83 -23.00 -37.39
C GLU A 583 11.85 -23.74 -36.49
N ILE A 584 12.16 -23.86 -35.19
CA ILE A 584 11.23 -24.40 -34.22
C ILE A 584 10.22 -23.33 -33.86
N ARG A 585 8.92 -23.68 -33.99
CA ARG A 585 7.80 -22.88 -33.53
C ARG A 585 7.02 -23.62 -32.47
N PHE A 586 6.67 -22.89 -31.42
CA PHE A 586 5.84 -23.38 -30.33
C PHE A 586 4.46 -22.76 -30.47
N ASP A 587 3.42 -23.59 -30.47
CA ASP A 587 2.03 -23.09 -30.49
C ASP A 587 1.44 -22.90 -29.08
N TYR A 588 2.14 -23.41 -28.04
CA TYR A 588 1.76 -23.32 -26.63
C TYR A 588 0.36 -23.85 -26.29
N HIS A 589 -0.19 -24.73 -27.14
CA HIS A 589 -1.46 -25.40 -26.88
C HIS A 589 -1.25 -26.75 -26.20
N MET A 590 -1.94 -26.91 -25.06
CA MET A 590 -1.95 -28.16 -24.31
C MET A 590 -2.84 -29.19 -24.99
N ARG A 591 -2.31 -30.41 -25.21
CA ARG A 591 -2.98 -31.52 -25.87
C ARG A 591 -3.02 -32.76 -24.98
N PRO A 592 -4.06 -33.61 -25.08
CA PRO A 592 -4.09 -34.86 -24.33
C PRO A 592 -3.06 -35.88 -24.87
N GLY A 593 -2.54 -36.72 -23.96
CA GLY A 593 -1.59 -37.78 -24.25
C GLY A 593 -0.13 -37.37 -24.06
N ILE A 594 0.80 -38.22 -24.51
CA ILE A 594 2.25 -38.08 -24.35
C ILE A 594 2.86 -37.53 -25.64
N VAL A 595 3.89 -36.69 -25.54
CA VAL A 595 4.67 -36.25 -26.73
C VAL A 595 5.28 -37.44 -27.46
N ARG A 596 4.98 -37.58 -28.76
CA ARG A 596 5.42 -38.74 -29.58
C ARG A 596 6.68 -38.48 -30.39
N LYS A 597 7.09 -37.22 -30.58
CA LYS A 597 8.28 -36.81 -31.32
C LYS A 597 9.14 -35.91 -30.46
N SER A 598 10.42 -36.25 -30.37
CA SER A 598 11.44 -35.34 -29.84
C SER A 598 12.17 -34.70 -31.02
N ASN A 599 12.06 -33.39 -31.17
CA ASN A 599 12.71 -32.63 -32.25
C ASN A 599 14.13 -32.16 -31.86
N ALA A 600 14.70 -32.66 -30.75
CA ALA A 600 16.02 -32.24 -30.24
C ALA A 600 17.13 -32.46 -31.27
N ILE A 601 17.11 -33.60 -31.97
CA ILE A 601 18.12 -33.92 -33.00
C ILE A 601 17.98 -32.98 -34.22
N GLU A 602 16.75 -32.70 -34.62
CA GLU A 602 16.47 -31.76 -35.73
C GLU A 602 16.88 -30.33 -35.34
N LEU A 603 16.69 -29.93 -34.07
CA LEU A 603 17.18 -28.65 -33.56
C LEU A 603 18.71 -28.58 -33.62
N MET A 604 19.39 -29.61 -33.16
CA MET A 604 20.87 -29.67 -33.23
C MET A 604 21.36 -29.55 -34.70
N ARG A 605 20.66 -30.18 -35.63
CA ARG A 605 20.96 -30.03 -37.06
C ARG A 605 20.67 -28.62 -37.59
N SER A 606 19.60 -27.99 -37.16
CA SER A 606 19.21 -26.64 -37.61
C SER A 606 20.21 -25.55 -37.17
N VAL A 607 20.93 -25.75 -36.06
CA VAL A 607 22.00 -24.84 -35.60
C VAL A 607 23.38 -25.26 -36.11
N GLY A 608 23.45 -26.23 -37.06
CA GLY A 608 24.68 -26.61 -37.75
C GLY A 608 25.53 -27.68 -37.05
N LEU A 609 24.96 -28.40 -36.07
CA LEU A 609 25.63 -29.57 -35.49
C LEU A 609 25.45 -30.77 -36.43
N GLU A 610 26.56 -31.35 -36.90
CA GLU A 610 26.54 -32.59 -37.68
C GLU A 610 26.32 -33.79 -36.75
N ILE A 611 25.05 -34.23 -36.66
CA ILE A 611 24.62 -35.39 -35.85
C ILE A 611 23.91 -36.38 -36.76
#